data_cb7877a1854ea77b744524916e482bf0
#
_entry.id   cb7877a1854ea77b744524916e482bf0
#
_cell.length_a   1.000
_cell.length_b   1.000
_cell.length_c   1.000
_cell.angle_alpha   90.00
_cell.angle_beta   90.00
_cell.angle_gamma   90.00
#
_symmetry.space_group_name_H-M   'P 1'
#
loop_
_entity.id
_entity.type
_entity.pdbx_description
1 polymer ?
#
loop_
_entity_poly.entity_id
_entity_poly.type
_entity_poly.pdbx_seq_one_letter_code
_entity_poly.pdbx_strand_id
1 'polypeptide(L)'
;MRRQLAALLFIGAFVVAGGTAQAHHSFAMFDQDNPIDLVGTVQEFKFTSPHTFILLQVKGADGADVVWNLEGGAPSGLVRDGWTGKTLKPGDELQLKVDPLRSGAPGGAWNPSKAKFKDGNPIVVTH
;
A
#
# COMPACT_ATOMS: atom_id res chain seq x y z
N MET A 1 -45.68 -44.57 36.86
CA MET A 1 -44.93 -44.53 35.60
C MET A 1 -44.59 -43.09 35.26
N ARG A 2 -43.34 -42.70 35.45
CA ARG A 2 -42.89 -41.35 35.15
C ARG A 2 -41.98 -41.43 33.93
N ARG A 3 -42.44 -40.87 32.83
CA ARG A 3 -41.65 -40.69 31.61
C ARG A 3 -40.77 -39.43 31.77
N GLN A 4 -39.47 -39.60 31.86
CA GLN A 4 -38.52 -38.50 31.81
C GLN A 4 -38.17 -38.23 30.34
N LEU A 5 -38.53 -37.05 29.86
CA LEU A 5 -38.04 -36.52 28.59
C LEU A 5 -36.65 -35.93 28.82
N ALA A 6 -35.63 -36.52 28.22
CA ALA A 6 -34.31 -35.95 28.13
C ALA A 6 -34.28 -34.95 26.95
N ALA A 7 -34.17 -33.68 27.27
CA ALA A 7 -33.91 -32.62 26.28
C ALA A 7 -32.41 -32.56 25.97
N LEU A 8 -32.03 -32.99 24.77
CA LEU A 8 -30.68 -32.81 24.23
C LEU A 8 -30.53 -31.38 23.73
N LEU A 9 -29.77 -30.59 24.46
CA LEU A 9 -29.29 -29.27 24.03
C LEU A 9 -28.14 -29.45 23.05
N PHE A 10 -28.40 -29.24 21.78
CA PHE A 10 -27.38 -29.09 20.75
C PHE A 10 -26.80 -27.67 20.84
N ILE A 11 -25.62 -27.52 21.43
CA ILE A 11 -24.84 -26.29 21.37
C ILE A 11 -24.08 -26.33 20.05
N GLY A 12 -24.61 -25.65 19.04
CA GLY A 12 -23.94 -25.44 17.78
C GLY A 12 -22.77 -24.42 17.98
N ALA A 13 -21.56 -24.92 17.91
CA ALA A 13 -20.38 -24.04 17.86
C ALA A 13 -20.34 -23.32 16.50
N PHE A 14 -20.70 -22.04 16.51
CA PHE A 14 -20.55 -21.16 15.34
C PHE A 14 -19.06 -20.75 15.27
N VAL A 15 -18.29 -21.46 14.45
CA VAL A 15 -16.93 -21.04 14.13
C VAL A 15 -17.03 -19.88 13.15
N VAL A 16 -16.83 -18.65 13.65
CA VAL A 16 -16.70 -17.46 12.81
C VAL A 16 -15.32 -17.50 12.18
N ALA A 17 -15.22 -18.07 10.98
CA ALA A 17 -14.06 -17.94 10.12
C ALA A 17 -14.15 -16.58 9.39
N GLY A 18 -13.84 -15.50 10.09
CA GLY A 18 -13.80 -14.16 9.53
C GLY A 18 -12.41 -13.56 9.69
N GLY A 19 -11.63 -13.44 8.63
CA GLY A 19 -10.41 -12.68 8.75
C GLY A 19 -9.45 -12.64 7.57
N THR A 20 -9.61 -13.44 6.54
CA THR A 20 -8.63 -13.47 5.43
C THR A 20 -9.10 -12.84 4.11
N ALA A 21 -10.40 -12.54 3.98
CA ALA A 21 -10.95 -12.04 2.72
C ALA A 21 -10.56 -10.57 2.44
N GLN A 22 -10.27 -9.77 3.45
CA GLN A 22 -10.05 -8.33 3.30
C GLN A 22 -8.64 -7.99 2.79
N ALA A 23 -7.63 -8.82 3.07
CA ALA A 23 -6.26 -8.61 2.60
C ALA A 23 -6.11 -8.89 1.09
N HIS A 24 -6.86 -9.86 0.54
CA HIS A 24 -6.81 -10.20 -0.88
C HIS A 24 -7.55 -9.19 -1.78
N HIS A 25 -8.55 -8.47 -1.26
CA HIS A 25 -9.29 -7.48 -2.03
C HIS A 25 -8.52 -6.16 -2.23
N SER A 26 -7.59 -5.80 -1.33
CA SER A 26 -6.84 -4.55 -1.44
C SER A 26 -5.83 -4.55 -2.58
N PHE A 27 -5.23 -5.71 -2.92
CA PHE A 27 -4.26 -5.81 -4.02
C PHE A 27 -4.90 -5.95 -5.39
N ALA A 28 -6.14 -6.45 -5.48
CA ALA A 28 -6.85 -6.62 -6.75
C ALA A 28 -7.16 -5.30 -7.48
N MET A 29 -7.14 -4.18 -6.77
CA MET A 29 -7.35 -2.86 -7.36
C MET A 29 -6.15 -2.35 -8.17
N PHE A 30 -4.95 -2.93 -7.97
CA PHE A 30 -3.73 -2.53 -8.66
C PHE A 30 -3.44 -3.44 -9.86
N ASP A 31 -2.96 -2.85 -10.95
CA ASP A 31 -2.54 -3.58 -12.15
C ASP A 31 -1.06 -3.95 -12.05
N GLN A 32 -0.80 -5.12 -11.45
CA GLN A 32 0.56 -5.64 -11.26
C GLN A 32 1.17 -6.18 -12.56
N ASP A 33 0.36 -6.44 -13.58
CA ASP A 33 0.82 -6.97 -14.85
C ASP A 33 1.37 -5.87 -15.77
N ASN A 34 0.93 -4.62 -15.55
CA ASN A 34 1.31 -3.47 -16.35
C ASN A 34 1.84 -2.31 -15.48
N PRO A 35 2.98 -2.50 -14.79
CA PRO A 35 3.58 -1.44 -13.99
C PRO A 35 4.04 -0.27 -14.86
N ILE A 36 3.94 0.94 -14.33
CA ILE A 36 4.36 2.18 -14.99
C ILE A 36 5.50 2.86 -14.25
N ASP A 37 6.31 3.61 -14.97
CA ASP A 37 7.33 4.47 -14.39
C ASP A 37 6.76 5.87 -14.16
N LEU A 38 6.90 6.37 -12.93
CA LEU A 38 6.54 7.72 -12.54
C LEU A 38 7.79 8.49 -12.11
N VAL A 39 7.86 9.75 -12.55
CA VAL A 39 8.82 10.72 -12.06
C VAL A 39 8.03 11.90 -11.50
N GLY A 40 8.34 12.30 -10.27
CA GLY A 40 7.61 13.40 -9.65
C GLY A 40 8.26 13.90 -8.37
N THR A 41 7.61 14.88 -7.77
CA THR A 41 8.05 15.54 -6.55
C THR A 41 7.17 15.14 -5.38
N VAL A 42 7.79 14.71 -4.28
CA VAL A 42 7.08 14.38 -3.04
C VAL A 42 6.40 15.62 -2.50
N GLN A 43 5.10 15.54 -2.30
CA GLN A 43 4.33 16.53 -1.54
C GLN A 43 4.22 16.14 -0.08
N GLU A 44 4.00 14.86 0.17
CA GLU A 44 3.86 14.31 1.53
C GLU A 44 4.29 12.84 1.56
N PHE A 45 4.96 12.45 2.63
CA PHE A 45 5.23 11.04 2.95
C PHE A 45 4.54 10.69 4.27
N LYS A 46 3.47 9.91 4.18
CA LYS A 46 2.71 9.44 5.34
C LYS A 46 3.27 8.10 5.80
N PHE A 47 3.99 8.13 6.91
CA PHE A 47 4.57 6.93 7.53
C PHE A 47 3.64 6.41 8.62
N THR A 48 2.47 5.90 8.22
CA THR A 48 1.36 5.52 9.10
C THR A 48 0.96 4.06 8.90
N SER A 49 0.33 3.48 9.95
CA SER A 49 -0.28 2.14 9.88
C SER A 49 -1.77 2.26 9.49
N PRO A 50 -2.34 1.29 8.76
CA PRO A 50 -1.71 0.01 8.34
C PRO A 50 -0.81 0.13 7.12
N HIS A 51 -0.85 1.23 6.38
CA HIS A 51 -0.10 1.44 5.14
C HIS A 51 0.57 2.80 5.11
N THR A 52 1.72 2.87 4.43
CA THR A 52 2.40 4.12 4.11
C THR A 52 1.86 4.68 2.80
N PHE A 53 1.92 6.01 2.64
CA PHE A 53 1.52 6.67 1.40
C PHE A 53 2.55 7.72 0.98
N ILE A 54 2.78 7.80 -0.33
CA ILE A 54 3.49 8.92 -0.94
C ILE A 54 2.48 9.72 -1.77
N LEU A 55 2.29 10.99 -1.45
CA LEU A 55 1.63 11.93 -2.35
C LEU A 55 2.69 12.51 -3.29
N LEU A 56 2.65 12.10 -4.55
CA LEU A 56 3.63 12.44 -5.57
C LEU A 56 3.01 13.35 -6.62
N GLN A 57 3.57 14.54 -6.79
CA GLN A 57 3.17 15.46 -7.85
C GLN A 57 3.87 15.08 -9.15
N VAL A 58 3.09 14.73 -10.16
CA VAL A 58 3.56 14.26 -11.47
C VAL A 58 3.02 15.19 -12.55
N LYS A 59 3.83 15.48 -13.57
CA LYS A 59 3.35 16.18 -14.78
C LYS A 59 2.44 15.25 -15.58
N GLY A 60 1.20 15.68 -15.81
CA GLY A 60 0.28 15.01 -16.70
C GLY A 60 0.64 15.20 -18.18
N ALA A 61 -0.01 14.45 -19.06
CA ALA A 61 0.22 14.51 -20.52
C ALA A 61 -0.07 15.90 -21.11
N ASP A 62 -0.98 16.66 -20.50
CA ASP A 62 -1.34 18.04 -20.86
C ASP A 62 -0.42 19.11 -20.24
N GLY A 63 0.61 18.69 -19.46
CA GLY A 63 1.52 19.57 -18.75
C GLY A 63 0.99 20.08 -17.40
N ALA A 64 -0.25 19.79 -17.03
CA ALA A 64 -0.79 20.10 -15.72
C ALA A 64 -0.25 19.15 -14.65
N ASP A 65 -0.13 19.64 -13.40
CA ASP A 65 0.29 18.81 -12.29
C ASP A 65 -0.86 17.92 -11.81
N VAL A 66 -0.57 16.65 -11.58
CA VAL A 66 -1.49 15.66 -11.02
C VAL A 66 -0.85 15.04 -9.80
N VAL A 67 -1.59 14.99 -8.70
CA VAL A 67 -1.14 14.32 -7.47
C VAL A 67 -1.53 12.86 -7.51
N TRP A 68 -0.54 11.99 -7.48
CA TRP A 68 -0.70 10.55 -7.36
C TRP A 68 -0.67 10.14 -5.89
N ASN A 69 -1.66 9.36 -5.48
CA ASN A 69 -1.69 8.76 -4.15
C ASN A 69 -1.15 7.33 -4.23
N LEU A 70 0.07 7.12 -3.75
CA LEU A 70 0.78 5.86 -3.86
C LEU A 70 0.79 5.13 -2.52
N GLU A 71 0.11 3.98 -2.47
CA GLU A 71 0.04 3.12 -1.29
C GLU A 71 1.23 2.17 -1.23
N GLY A 72 1.85 2.06 -0.07
CA GLY A 72 2.97 1.15 0.18
C GLY A 72 2.69 0.17 1.30
N GLY A 73 3.73 -0.54 1.70
CA GLY A 73 3.68 -1.50 2.81
C GLY A 73 3.48 -0.83 4.17
N ALA A 74 3.31 -1.67 5.20
CA ALA A 74 3.23 -1.20 6.58
C ALA A 74 4.57 -0.63 7.06
N PRO A 75 4.57 0.39 7.95
CA PRO A 75 5.79 0.95 8.52
C PRO A 75 6.74 -0.07 9.12
N SER A 76 6.20 -1.09 9.78
CA SER A 76 7.00 -2.16 10.41
C SER A 76 7.89 -2.93 9.43
N GLY A 77 7.44 -3.12 8.19
CA GLY A 77 8.25 -3.71 7.13
C GLY A 77 9.34 -2.76 6.65
N LEU A 78 8.98 -1.52 6.39
CA LEU A 78 9.90 -0.50 5.90
C LEU A 78 11.01 -0.15 6.90
N VAL A 79 10.72 -0.15 8.21
CA VAL A 79 11.74 0.08 9.25
C VAL A 79 12.86 -0.97 9.17
N ARG A 80 12.54 -2.23 8.89
CA ARG A 80 13.56 -3.29 8.72
C ARG A 80 14.48 -3.02 7.53
N ASP A 81 13.96 -2.32 6.52
CA ASP A 81 14.72 -1.91 5.33
C ASP A 81 15.39 -0.54 5.50
N GLY A 82 15.41 0.01 6.72
CA GLY A 82 16.08 1.26 7.06
C GLY A 82 15.26 2.53 6.79
N TRP A 83 13.96 2.40 6.47
CA TRP A 83 13.08 3.54 6.26
C TRP A 83 12.56 4.10 7.57
N THR A 84 12.35 5.41 7.61
CA THR A 84 11.69 6.13 8.71
C THR A 84 10.72 7.16 8.15
N GLY A 85 9.91 7.77 8.98
CA GLY A 85 9.04 8.87 8.57
C GLY A 85 9.78 10.12 8.05
N LYS A 86 11.12 10.17 8.20
CA LYS A 86 11.97 11.25 7.71
C LYS A 86 12.77 10.88 6.46
N THR A 87 12.61 9.67 5.95
CA THR A 87 13.35 9.16 4.79
C THR A 87 13.04 9.96 3.53
N LEU A 88 11.77 10.32 3.33
CA LEU A 88 11.34 11.22 2.26
C LEU A 88 10.81 12.52 2.86
N LYS A 89 11.07 13.61 2.17
CA LYS A 89 10.63 14.96 2.55
C LYS A 89 9.91 15.63 1.39
N PRO A 90 8.98 16.55 1.66
CA PRO A 90 8.42 17.42 0.62
C PRO A 90 9.52 18.07 -0.19
N GLY A 91 9.40 18.03 -1.51
CA GLY A 91 10.40 18.56 -2.44
C GLY A 91 11.39 17.52 -2.97
N ASP A 92 11.48 16.32 -2.39
CA ASP A 92 12.32 15.26 -2.94
C ASP A 92 11.79 14.83 -4.32
N GLU A 93 12.68 14.73 -5.30
CA GLU A 93 12.34 14.23 -6.64
C GLU A 93 12.64 12.73 -6.74
N LEU A 94 11.61 11.95 -7.09
CA LEU A 94 11.66 10.50 -7.14
C LEU A 94 11.44 9.97 -8.54
N GLN A 95 12.00 8.79 -8.78
CA GLN A 95 11.64 7.89 -9.85
C GLN A 95 11.17 6.57 -9.25
N LEU A 96 9.96 6.15 -9.59
CA LEU A 96 9.29 4.99 -9.02
C LEU A 96 8.71 4.11 -10.13
N LYS A 97 8.81 2.80 -9.97
CA LYS A 97 7.96 1.88 -10.72
C LYS A 97 6.75 1.55 -9.85
N VAL A 98 5.56 1.78 -10.38
CA VAL A 98 4.27 1.74 -9.67
C VAL A 98 3.32 0.79 -10.38
N ASP A 99 2.58 0.01 -9.59
CA ASP A 99 1.45 -0.77 -10.10
C ASP A 99 0.21 0.15 -10.05
N PRO A 100 -0.30 0.65 -11.20
CA PRO A 100 -1.34 1.67 -11.22
C PRO A 100 -2.69 1.12 -10.79
N LEU A 101 -3.60 2.01 -10.37
CA LEU A 101 -4.99 1.63 -10.14
C LEU A 101 -5.65 1.19 -11.45
N ARG A 102 -6.34 0.06 -11.45
CA ARG A 102 -7.11 -0.44 -12.61
C ARG A 102 -8.24 0.50 -13.03
N SER A 103 -8.70 1.36 -12.11
CA SER A 103 -9.72 2.38 -12.41
C SER A 103 -9.21 3.50 -13.32
N GLY A 104 -7.90 3.64 -13.49
CA GLY A 104 -7.28 4.77 -14.19
C GLY A 104 -7.18 6.06 -13.38
N ALA A 105 -7.65 6.08 -12.13
CA ALA A 105 -7.44 7.21 -11.23
C ALA A 105 -5.94 7.40 -10.92
N PRO A 106 -5.47 8.62 -10.60
CA PRO A 106 -4.07 8.88 -10.27
C PRO A 106 -3.70 8.29 -8.92
N GLY A 107 -3.28 7.04 -8.93
CA GLY A 107 -2.91 6.28 -7.76
C GLY A 107 -2.34 4.92 -8.14
N GLY A 108 -1.75 4.26 -7.16
CA GLY A 108 -1.14 2.96 -7.38
C GLY A 108 -0.45 2.43 -6.13
N ALA A 109 0.19 1.28 -6.27
CA ALA A 109 1.04 0.70 -5.25
C ALA A 109 2.51 0.98 -5.55
N TRP A 110 3.27 1.40 -4.52
CA TRP A 110 4.71 1.60 -4.62
C TRP A 110 5.46 0.57 -3.76
N ASN A 111 6.73 0.33 -4.15
CA ASN A 111 7.61 -0.58 -3.45
C ASN A 111 8.98 0.06 -3.26
N PRO A 112 9.56 0.04 -2.04
CA PRO A 112 10.84 0.64 -1.75
C PRO A 112 11.99 0.10 -2.62
N SER A 113 11.95 -1.18 -3.01
CA SER A 113 12.97 -1.77 -3.89
C SER A 113 12.94 -1.26 -5.33
N LYS A 114 11.85 -0.59 -5.71
CA LYS A 114 11.62 -0.03 -7.06
C LYS A 114 11.57 1.50 -7.04
N ALA A 115 12.08 2.11 -5.99
CA ALA A 115 12.10 3.55 -5.78
C ALA A 115 13.53 4.06 -5.64
N LYS A 116 13.84 5.18 -6.27
CA LYS A 116 15.11 5.89 -6.17
C LYS A 116 14.91 7.38 -6.31
N PHE A 117 15.89 8.16 -5.91
CA PHE A 117 15.90 9.58 -6.26
C PHE A 117 16.02 9.75 -7.79
N LYS A 118 15.54 10.87 -8.30
CA LYS A 118 15.54 11.19 -9.74
C LYS A 118 16.95 11.19 -10.36
N ASP A 119 17.96 11.51 -9.57
CA ASP A 119 19.37 11.46 -9.98
C ASP A 119 19.97 10.05 -10.06
N GLY A 120 19.16 9.03 -9.71
CA GLY A 120 19.55 7.62 -9.71
C GLY A 120 20.13 7.11 -8.40
N ASN A 121 20.35 7.95 -7.41
CA ASN A 121 20.83 7.54 -6.11
C ASN A 121 19.78 6.74 -5.34
N PRO A 122 20.20 5.71 -4.58
CA PRO A 122 19.27 4.97 -3.72
C PRO A 122 18.73 5.86 -2.60
N ILE A 123 17.47 5.65 -2.23
CA ILE A 123 16.82 6.42 -1.13
C ILE A 123 17.38 5.99 0.22
N VAL A 124 17.59 4.68 0.39
CA VAL A 124 18.19 4.10 1.59
C VAL A 124 19.40 3.28 1.17
N VAL A 125 20.53 3.55 1.79
CA VAL A 125 21.76 2.75 1.60
C VAL A 125 21.80 1.73 2.73
N THR A 126 21.53 0.48 2.40
CA THR A 126 21.76 -0.66 3.32
C THR A 126 23.25 -0.97 3.32
N HIS A 127 23.87 -0.88 4.49
CA HIS A 127 25.26 -1.27 4.73
C HIS A 127 25.35 -2.74 5.10
#